data_c446b73abd921e648a53e457578d7cfa
#
_entry.id   c446b73abd921e648a53e457578d7cfa
#
_cell.length_a   1.000
_cell.length_b   1.000
_cell.length_c   1.000
_cell.angle_alpha   90.00
_cell.angle_beta   90.00
_cell.angle_gamma   90.00
#
_symmetry.space_group_name_H-M   'P 1'
#
loop_
_entity.id
_entity.type
_entity.pdbx_description
1 polymer ?
#
loop_
_entity_poly.entity_id
_entity_poly.type
_entity_poly.pdbx_seq_one_letter_code
_entity_poly.pdbx_strand_id
1 'polypeptide(L)'
;MRIGFYTFSFLPIIGGAEILLHGLAESLAQRGHEVTVWAPKVRGEDNRVSARYRLHRYARPSSKRFGVRQSLPRLLLATWGRRPDVLHCHGAYPAGYVGATFKRLTGVPLVIRPHGSDILPGEWIALNPRLVVKMQRALRAADVVVAQGASLAERLRQLGVPEKRLRIIHNGVHLSAEGLAPLPREPSILAMGSLTQKKGFDILLRAFRLVRERVPEARLTIAGDGPERLRLHELTSSLGMADAVAFPGFVTGEAKTALFARTQVFVSSSRREPFGNANLEAMAAGRPIVATRVGGHVEMVEEEVSGLLVESENPEGLAKAILRLLEDEQRAEVMGRAARRQAGAFSWDGMVDKYEGLYRELAMAPMSAAGRA
;
A
#
# COMPACT_ATOMS: atom_id res chain seq x y z
N MET A 1 -5.13 5.78 25.02
CA MET A 1 -5.23 7.04 24.23
C MET A 1 -6.44 6.95 23.32
N ARG A 2 -6.97 8.13 22.94
CA ARG A 2 -8.01 8.27 21.93
C ARG A 2 -7.35 8.57 20.59
N ILE A 3 -7.41 7.64 19.65
CA ILE A 3 -6.77 7.76 18.35
C ILE A 3 -7.85 7.94 17.29
N GLY A 4 -7.74 9.03 16.53
CA GLY A 4 -8.66 9.34 15.44
C GLY A 4 -8.04 9.08 14.08
N PHE A 5 -8.66 8.26 13.24
CA PHE A 5 -8.31 8.11 11.83
C PHE A 5 -9.32 8.82 10.95
N TYR A 6 -8.84 9.57 9.98
CA TYR A 6 -9.68 10.28 9.02
C TYR A 6 -9.25 9.96 7.59
N THR A 7 -10.20 9.51 6.77
CA THR A 7 -9.92 9.06 5.39
C THR A 7 -11.05 9.40 4.44
N PHE A 8 -10.74 9.46 3.13
CA PHE A 8 -11.72 9.64 2.04
C PHE A 8 -11.97 8.36 1.24
N SER A 9 -11.33 7.24 1.61
CA SER A 9 -11.57 5.91 1.08
C SER A 9 -11.42 4.89 2.20
N PHE A 10 -12.35 3.95 2.30
CA PHE A 10 -12.33 2.90 3.30
C PHE A 10 -13.23 1.72 2.87
N LEU A 11 -13.11 0.60 3.58
CA LEU A 11 -13.98 -0.56 3.37
C LEU A 11 -15.46 -0.14 3.23
N PRO A 12 -16.27 -0.75 2.37
CA PRO A 12 -16.01 -1.96 1.60
C PRO A 12 -15.17 -1.76 0.33
N ILE A 13 -14.69 -0.55 0.01
CA ILE A 13 -13.70 -0.36 -1.05
C ILE A 13 -12.42 -1.05 -0.59
N ILE A 14 -11.93 -2.01 -1.37
CA ILE A 14 -10.77 -2.83 -1.03
C ILE A 14 -9.55 -2.37 -1.84
N GLY A 15 -8.52 -1.95 -1.11
CA GLY A 15 -7.20 -1.59 -1.63
C GLY A 15 -6.16 -1.71 -0.53
N GLY A 16 -4.89 -1.62 -0.89
CA GLY A 16 -3.79 -1.75 0.09
C GLY A 16 -3.83 -0.71 1.21
N ALA A 17 -4.29 0.51 0.91
CA ALA A 17 -4.41 1.58 1.89
C ALA A 17 -5.56 1.33 2.88
N GLU A 18 -6.70 0.86 2.40
CA GLU A 18 -7.89 0.57 3.18
C GLU A 18 -7.67 -0.63 4.12
N ILE A 19 -7.06 -1.70 3.60
CA ILE A 19 -6.70 -2.90 4.37
C ILE A 19 -5.70 -2.54 5.48
N LEU A 20 -4.68 -1.76 5.15
CA LEU A 20 -3.70 -1.33 6.14
C LEU A 20 -4.32 -0.46 7.23
N LEU A 21 -5.18 0.50 6.87
CA LEU A 21 -5.85 1.35 7.85
C LEU A 21 -6.75 0.53 8.77
N HIS A 22 -7.53 -0.40 8.20
CA HIS A 22 -8.38 -1.32 8.97
C HIS A 22 -7.54 -2.13 9.95
N GLY A 23 -6.50 -2.81 9.48
CA GLY A 23 -5.64 -3.63 10.33
C GLY A 23 -4.91 -2.83 11.42
N LEU A 24 -4.41 -1.63 11.09
CA LEU A 24 -3.77 -0.76 12.08
C LEU A 24 -4.77 -0.32 13.16
N ALA A 25 -5.99 0.06 12.78
CA ALA A 25 -7.04 0.45 13.72
C ALA A 25 -7.46 -0.73 14.61
N GLU A 26 -7.59 -1.93 14.07
CA GLU A 26 -7.85 -3.17 14.82
C GLU A 26 -6.74 -3.47 15.83
N SER A 27 -5.48 -3.46 15.39
CA SER A 27 -4.34 -3.76 16.27
C SER A 27 -4.22 -2.77 17.42
N LEU A 28 -4.42 -1.48 17.16
CA LEU A 28 -4.40 -0.46 18.20
C LEU A 28 -5.58 -0.61 19.18
N ALA A 29 -6.77 -0.96 18.69
CA ALA A 29 -7.92 -1.24 19.55
C ALA A 29 -7.69 -2.49 20.42
N GLN A 30 -7.07 -3.55 19.88
CA GLN A 30 -6.65 -4.75 20.63
C GLN A 30 -5.67 -4.41 21.76
N ARG A 31 -4.81 -3.40 21.55
CA ARG A 31 -3.85 -2.90 22.56
C ARG A 31 -4.47 -1.97 23.59
N GLY A 32 -5.79 -1.83 23.61
CA GLY A 32 -6.54 -1.06 24.61
C GLY A 32 -6.64 0.44 24.31
N HIS A 33 -6.33 0.88 23.07
CA HIS A 33 -6.60 2.25 22.67
C HIS A 33 -8.07 2.43 22.28
N GLU A 34 -8.60 3.62 22.55
CA GLU A 34 -9.91 4.01 22.04
C GLU A 34 -9.75 4.54 20.62
N VAL A 35 -10.04 3.71 19.64
CA VAL A 35 -9.83 4.03 18.21
C VAL A 35 -11.17 4.39 17.56
N THR A 36 -11.15 5.47 16.78
CA THR A 36 -12.29 5.91 15.97
C THR A 36 -11.84 6.16 14.53
N VAL A 37 -12.52 5.58 13.56
CA VAL A 37 -12.30 5.80 12.13
C VAL A 37 -13.47 6.61 11.57
N TRP A 38 -13.18 7.77 10.98
CA TRP A 38 -14.13 8.57 10.21
C TRP A 38 -13.90 8.34 8.72
N ALA A 39 -14.89 7.76 8.06
CA ALA A 39 -14.81 7.36 6.66
C ALA A 39 -16.11 7.64 5.90
N PRO A 40 -16.08 7.88 4.58
CA PRO A 40 -17.28 8.13 3.80
C PRO A 40 -18.14 6.89 3.66
N LYS A 41 -19.45 7.07 3.52
CA LYS A 41 -20.37 6.03 3.05
C LYS A 41 -20.06 5.69 1.58
N VAL A 42 -20.07 4.42 1.24
CA VAL A 42 -20.00 3.94 -0.15
C VAL A 42 -21.44 3.69 -0.62
N ARG A 43 -21.81 4.34 -1.71
CA ARG A 43 -23.19 4.25 -2.23
C ARG A 43 -23.41 2.89 -2.88
N GLY A 44 -24.55 2.27 -2.56
CA GLY A 44 -24.90 0.95 -3.11
C GLY A 44 -24.28 -0.24 -2.36
N GLU A 45 -23.47 0.00 -1.31
CA GLU A 45 -22.76 -1.03 -0.57
C GLU A 45 -23.24 -1.13 0.88
N ASP A 46 -23.09 -2.32 1.49
CA ASP A 46 -23.18 -2.47 2.94
C ASP A 46 -21.95 -1.81 3.60
N ASN A 47 -22.20 -0.73 4.30
CA ASN A 47 -21.16 0.06 4.94
C ASN A 47 -20.79 -0.43 6.36
N ARG A 48 -21.34 -1.56 6.80
CA ARG A 48 -20.97 -2.18 8.06
C ARG A 48 -19.61 -2.85 7.94
N VAL A 49 -18.82 -2.74 8.98
CA VAL A 49 -17.51 -3.41 9.12
C VAL A 49 -17.51 -4.00 10.53
N SER A 50 -17.31 -5.31 10.65
CA SER A 50 -17.07 -5.91 11.95
C SER A 50 -15.67 -5.47 12.42
N ALA A 51 -15.62 -4.73 13.53
CA ALA A 51 -14.39 -4.11 13.99
C ALA A 51 -14.42 -3.85 15.50
N ARG A 52 -13.25 -3.90 16.14
CA ARG A 52 -13.07 -3.56 17.58
C ARG A 52 -13.00 -2.05 17.83
N TYR A 53 -12.86 -1.25 16.75
CA TYR A 53 -12.85 0.21 16.82
C TYR A 53 -14.22 0.79 16.44
N ARG A 54 -14.44 2.06 16.76
CA ARG A 54 -15.65 2.78 16.35
C ARG A 54 -15.52 3.27 14.91
N LEU A 55 -16.52 2.96 14.06
CA LEU A 55 -16.58 3.42 12.68
C LEU A 55 -17.70 4.45 12.52
N HIS A 56 -17.33 5.69 12.24
CA HIS A 56 -18.24 6.77 11.91
C HIS A 56 -18.32 6.98 10.40
N ARG A 57 -19.49 6.71 9.83
CA ARG A 57 -19.78 6.93 8.42
C ARG A 57 -20.37 8.31 8.19
N TYR A 58 -19.66 9.13 7.41
CA TYR A 58 -20.21 10.40 6.95
C TYR A 58 -20.68 10.33 5.50
N ALA A 59 -21.65 11.20 5.12
CA ALA A 59 -22.11 11.28 3.74
C ALA A 59 -20.95 11.73 2.83
N ARG A 60 -20.69 10.96 1.75
CA ARG A 60 -19.63 11.28 0.81
C ARG A 60 -19.87 12.67 0.22
N PRO A 61 -18.88 13.57 0.21
CA PRO A 61 -19.04 14.89 -0.41
C PRO A 61 -19.42 14.75 -1.89
N SER A 62 -20.33 15.60 -2.36
CA SER A 62 -20.85 15.58 -3.74
C SER A 62 -19.77 15.79 -4.79
N SER A 63 -18.68 16.44 -4.44
CA SER A 63 -17.50 16.54 -5.30
C SER A 63 -16.20 16.63 -4.48
N LYS A 64 -15.08 16.19 -5.07
CA LYS A 64 -13.75 16.34 -4.47
C LYS A 64 -13.38 17.81 -4.19
N ARG A 65 -13.99 18.76 -4.93
CA ARG A 65 -13.76 20.21 -4.81
C ARG A 65 -14.44 20.80 -3.56
N PHE A 66 -15.64 20.35 -3.22
CA PHE A 66 -16.41 20.79 -2.04
C PHE A 66 -16.18 19.92 -0.81
N GLY A 67 -15.46 18.79 -0.96
CA GLY A 67 -15.26 17.79 0.08
C GLY A 67 -14.76 18.37 1.40
N VAL A 68 -13.84 19.31 1.34
CA VAL A 68 -13.25 19.92 2.56
C VAL A 68 -14.28 20.79 3.30
N ARG A 69 -15.06 21.62 2.56
CA ARG A 69 -16.06 22.50 3.18
C ARG A 69 -17.16 21.75 3.91
N GLN A 70 -17.55 20.58 3.39
CA GLN A 70 -18.60 19.73 3.99
C GLN A 70 -18.07 18.81 5.09
N SER A 71 -16.81 18.40 5.00
CA SER A 71 -16.23 17.38 5.87
C SER A 71 -15.71 17.94 7.19
N LEU A 72 -15.16 19.16 7.18
CA LEU A 72 -14.62 19.77 8.39
C LEU A 72 -15.68 20.02 9.49
N PRO A 73 -16.86 20.63 9.19
CA PRO A 73 -17.90 20.81 10.21
C PRO A 73 -18.36 19.47 10.78
N ARG A 74 -18.49 18.44 9.95
CA ARG A 74 -18.88 17.10 10.40
C ARG A 74 -17.85 16.47 11.34
N LEU A 75 -16.54 16.62 11.03
CA LEU A 75 -15.49 16.13 11.91
C LEU A 75 -15.47 16.88 13.25
N LEU A 76 -15.65 18.21 13.22
CA LEU A 76 -15.73 19.03 14.44
C LEU A 76 -16.93 18.61 15.30
N LEU A 77 -18.10 18.43 14.71
CA LEU A 77 -19.30 17.97 15.42
C LEU A 77 -19.13 16.55 15.99
N ALA A 78 -18.57 15.64 15.19
CA ALA A 78 -18.36 14.25 15.63
C ALA A 78 -17.32 14.10 16.73
N THR A 79 -16.46 15.11 16.93
CA THR A 79 -15.45 15.15 18.00
C THR A 79 -15.78 16.11 19.13
N TRP A 80 -16.96 16.75 19.08
CA TRP A 80 -17.40 17.69 20.12
C TRP A 80 -17.48 17.01 21.49
N GLY A 81 -16.85 17.59 22.50
CA GLY A 81 -16.79 17.01 23.84
C GLY A 81 -15.84 15.81 24.02
N ARG A 82 -15.41 15.15 22.95
CA ARG A 82 -14.53 13.97 23.01
C ARG A 82 -13.50 13.95 21.87
N ARG A 83 -12.59 14.93 21.92
CA ARG A 83 -11.53 15.05 20.90
C ARG A 83 -10.53 13.90 20.98
N PRO A 84 -9.99 13.43 19.84
CA PRO A 84 -8.88 12.48 19.86
C PRO A 84 -7.61 13.15 20.43
N ASP A 85 -6.74 12.35 21.04
CA ASP A 85 -5.44 12.80 21.52
C ASP A 85 -4.46 12.97 20.32
N VAL A 86 -4.70 12.27 19.21
CA VAL A 86 -4.01 12.41 17.93
C VAL A 86 -4.98 12.15 16.77
N LEU A 87 -4.89 12.93 15.70
CA LEU A 87 -5.60 12.71 14.45
C LEU A 87 -4.62 12.23 13.37
N HIS A 88 -4.87 11.05 12.80
CA HIS A 88 -4.09 10.49 11.70
C HIS A 88 -4.91 10.50 10.41
N CYS A 89 -4.49 11.29 9.45
CA CYS A 89 -5.13 11.40 8.14
C CYS A 89 -4.47 10.47 7.12
N HIS A 90 -5.24 9.54 6.57
CA HIS A 90 -4.84 8.72 5.45
C HIS A 90 -5.06 9.46 4.13
N GLY A 91 -3.95 9.85 3.50
CA GLY A 91 -3.87 10.69 2.31
C GLY A 91 -3.54 12.15 2.60
N ALA A 92 -2.71 12.75 1.74
CA ALA A 92 -2.31 14.15 1.84
C ALA A 92 -3.46 15.10 1.44
N TYR A 93 -4.28 14.71 0.47
CA TYR A 93 -5.46 15.45 0.01
C TYR A 93 -6.56 14.48 -0.44
N PRO A 94 -7.82 14.71 -0.07
CA PRO A 94 -8.33 15.83 0.74
C PRO A 94 -8.21 15.61 2.27
N ALA A 95 -7.95 14.37 2.74
CA ALA A 95 -7.97 14.04 4.17
C ALA A 95 -7.00 14.90 4.98
N GLY A 96 -5.72 14.97 4.60
CA GLY A 96 -4.72 15.78 5.29
C GLY A 96 -5.04 17.27 5.32
N TYR A 97 -5.69 17.80 4.27
CA TYR A 97 -6.10 19.21 4.25
C TYR A 97 -7.25 19.51 5.22
N VAL A 98 -8.21 18.57 5.36
CA VAL A 98 -9.24 18.64 6.42
C VAL A 98 -8.58 18.56 7.80
N GLY A 99 -7.68 17.60 8.00
CA GLY A 99 -6.93 17.42 9.24
C GLY A 99 -6.10 18.64 9.64
N ALA A 100 -5.42 19.28 8.68
CA ALA A 100 -4.65 20.50 8.91
C ALA A 100 -5.53 21.67 9.40
N THR A 101 -6.73 21.81 8.84
CA THR A 101 -7.70 22.81 9.28
C THR A 101 -8.28 22.46 10.64
N PHE A 102 -8.56 21.17 10.89
CA PHE A 102 -9.02 20.67 12.19
C PHE A 102 -7.98 20.94 13.28
N LYS A 103 -6.71 20.60 13.04
CA LYS A 103 -5.60 20.90 13.96
C LYS A 103 -5.54 22.38 14.31
N ARG A 104 -5.62 23.27 13.31
CA ARG A 104 -5.57 24.73 13.54
C ARG A 104 -6.69 25.20 14.47
N LEU A 105 -7.88 24.59 14.42
CA LEU A 105 -9.04 24.98 15.23
C LEU A 105 -9.07 24.32 16.60
N THR A 106 -8.45 23.17 16.76
CA THR A 106 -8.60 22.34 17.97
C THR A 106 -7.31 22.15 18.76
N GLY A 107 -6.15 22.40 18.16
CA GLY A 107 -4.84 22.08 18.71
C GLY A 107 -4.47 20.59 18.69
N VAL A 108 -5.36 19.71 18.25
CA VAL A 108 -5.08 18.25 18.20
C VAL A 108 -3.90 17.95 17.29
N PRO A 109 -2.86 17.21 17.75
CA PRO A 109 -1.74 16.79 16.94
C PRO A 109 -2.17 16.02 15.67
N LEU A 110 -1.49 16.29 14.55
CA LEU A 110 -1.83 15.77 13.23
C LEU A 110 -0.71 14.93 12.63
N VAL A 111 -1.01 13.69 12.31
CA VAL A 111 -0.21 12.82 11.45
C VAL A 111 -0.85 12.76 10.07
N ILE A 112 -0.06 12.88 9.02
CA ILE A 112 -0.50 12.66 7.63
C ILE A 112 0.32 11.53 7.01
N ARG A 113 -0.37 10.56 6.43
CA ARG A 113 0.25 9.45 5.71
C ARG A 113 -0.24 9.41 4.27
N PRO A 114 0.55 9.93 3.32
CA PRO A 114 0.29 9.78 1.89
C PRO A 114 0.41 8.33 1.42
N HIS A 115 -0.23 8.00 0.29
CA HIS A 115 -0.22 6.64 -0.26
C HIS A 115 0.47 6.54 -1.63
N GLY A 116 1.10 7.62 -2.11
CA GLY A 116 1.73 7.70 -3.42
C GLY A 116 0.80 8.28 -4.48
N SER A 117 -0.38 7.73 -4.72
CA SER A 117 -1.34 8.25 -5.71
C SER A 117 -1.82 9.68 -5.44
N ASP A 118 -1.56 10.22 -4.28
CA ASP A 118 -1.92 11.57 -3.85
C ASP A 118 -0.76 12.56 -3.87
N ILE A 119 0.49 12.11 -4.08
CA ILE A 119 1.67 12.99 -4.08
C ILE A 119 2.66 12.75 -5.23
N LEU A 120 2.56 11.62 -5.94
CA LEU A 120 3.50 11.31 -7.03
C LEU A 120 3.21 12.14 -8.29
N PRO A 121 4.24 12.43 -9.11
CA PRO A 121 4.07 13.08 -10.40
C PRO A 121 3.15 12.26 -11.33
N GLY A 122 2.35 12.96 -12.17
CA GLY A 122 1.44 12.32 -13.11
C GLY A 122 0.14 11.77 -12.50
N GLU A 123 -0.01 11.79 -11.19
CA GLU A 123 -1.27 11.45 -10.52
C GLU A 123 -2.23 12.64 -10.50
N TRP A 124 -3.52 12.38 -10.33
CA TRP A 124 -4.61 13.36 -10.51
C TRP A 124 -4.46 14.66 -9.69
N ILE A 125 -3.82 14.63 -8.53
CA ILE A 125 -3.53 15.83 -7.72
C ILE A 125 -2.45 16.67 -8.40
N ALA A 126 -1.38 16.01 -8.84
CA ALA A 126 -0.24 16.67 -9.47
C ALA A 126 -0.61 17.40 -10.79
N LEU A 127 -1.69 16.98 -11.44
CA LEU A 127 -2.23 17.61 -12.65
C LEU A 127 -3.01 18.90 -12.37
N ASN A 128 -3.27 19.24 -11.09
CA ASN A 128 -4.02 20.44 -10.72
C ASN A 128 -3.23 21.32 -9.75
N PRO A 129 -2.65 22.44 -10.22
CA PRO A 129 -1.81 23.32 -9.40
C PRO A 129 -2.48 23.81 -8.10
N ARG A 130 -3.80 24.06 -8.13
CA ARG A 130 -4.55 24.51 -6.94
C ARG A 130 -4.64 23.40 -5.89
N LEU A 131 -4.72 22.14 -6.31
CA LEU A 131 -4.74 21.00 -5.39
C LEU A 131 -3.34 20.73 -4.84
N VAL A 132 -2.30 20.90 -5.65
CA VAL A 132 -0.89 20.80 -5.20
C VAL A 132 -0.62 21.79 -4.08
N VAL A 133 -1.02 23.05 -4.22
CA VAL A 133 -0.85 24.07 -3.16
C VAL A 133 -1.58 23.67 -1.87
N LYS A 134 -2.80 23.14 -1.97
CA LYS A 134 -3.56 22.68 -0.79
C LYS A 134 -2.91 21.49 -0.12
N MET A 135 -2.44 20.53 -0.90
CA MET A 135 -1.70 19.35 -0.44
C MET A 135 -0.41 19.77 0.29
N GLN A 136 0.40 20.64 -0.33
CA GLN A 136 1.63 21.14 0.31
C GLN A 136 1.37 21.89 1.62
N ARG A 137 0.31 22.73 1.67
CA ARG A 137 -0.11 23.39 2.91
C ARG A 137 -0.47 22.38 3.99
N ALA A 138 -1.20 21.31 3.64
CA ALA A 138 -1.55 20.26 4.58
C ALA A 138 -0.30 19.53 5.11
N LEU A 139 0.60 19.12 4.23
CA LEU A 139 1.84 18.43 4.59
C LEU A 139 2.72 19.30 5.52
N ARG A 140 2.85 20.60 5.21
CA ARG A 140 3.63 21.53 6.06
C ARG A 140 2.98 21.85 7.41
N ALA A 141 1.66 21.70 7.53
CA ALA A 141 0.93 21.94 8.78
C ALA A 141 0.92 20.72 9.71
N ALA A 142 1.20 19.52 9.21
CA ALA A 142 1.26 18.30 10.01
C ALA A 142 2.38 18.38 11.05
N ASP A 143 2.18 17.75 12.22
CA ASP A 143 3.25 17.55 13.19
C ASP A 143 4.23 16.50 12.69
N VAL A 144 3.68 15.42 12.11
CA VAL A 144 4.46 14.36 11.46
C VAL A 144 3.81 13.98 10.14
N VAL A 145 4.66 13.75 9.13
CA VAL A 145 4.30 13.14 7.87
C VAL A 145 5.01 11.80 7.77
N VAL A 146 4.25 10.72 7.56
CA VAL A 146 4.78 9.36 7.49
C VAL A 146 4.95 8.93 6.04
N ALA A 147 6.19 8.63 5.65
CA ALA A 147 6.53 7.95 4.40
C ALA A 147 6.57 6.43 4.60
N GLN A 148 6.21 5.68 3.56
CA GLN A 148 6.25 4.21 3.59
C GLN A 148 7.63 3.64 3.28
N GLY A 149 8.54 4.47 2.75
CA GLY A 149 9.90 4.12 2.37
C GLY A 149 10.69 5.35 1.93
N ALA A 150 11.97 5.17 1.63
CA ALA A 150 12.91 6.25 1.29
C ALA A 150 12.50 6.98 0.00
N SER A 151 12.03 6.26 -1.02
CA SER A 151 11.56 6.85 -2.28
C SER A 151 10.41 7.86 -2.04
N LEU A 152 9.45 7.50 -1.18
CA LEU A 152 8.35 8.38 -0.86
C LEU A 152 8.78 9.52 0.07
N ALA A 153 9.73 9.27 0.98
CA ALA A 153 10.33 10.29 1.85
C ALA A 153 11.03 11.37 1.02
N GLU A 154 11.79 10.98 0.01
CA GLU A 154 12.44 11.92 -0.91
C GLU A 154 11.41 12.78 -1.65
N ARG A 155 10.33 12.17 -2.12
CA ARG A 155 9.23 12.92 -2.74
C ARG A 155 8.61 13.93 -1.78
N LEU A 156 8.45 13.60 -0.51
CA LEU A 156 7.91 14.49 0.52
C LEU A 156 8.86 15.66 0.82
N ARG A 157 10.18 15.44 0.81
CA ARG A 157 11.19 16.51 0.91
C ARG A 157 11.04 17.51 -0.25
N GLN A 158 10.93 17.03 -1.47
CA GLN A 158 10.69 17.85 -2.67
C GLN A 158 9.39 18.65 -2.58
N LEU A 159 8.37 18.13 -1.89
CA LEU A 159 7.10 18.82 -1.63
C LEU A 159 7.20 19.83 -0.46
N GLY A 160 8.38 19.94 0.17
CA GLY A 160 8.67 20.91 1.22
C GLY A 160 8.27 20.46 2.63
N VAL A 161 8.24 19.15 2.89
CA VAL A 161 8.10 18.61 4.25
C VAL A 161 9.44 18.73 4.97
N PRO A 162 9.50 19.41 6.14
CA PRO A 162 10.75 19.54 6.91
C PRO A 162 11.21 18.18 7.45
N GLU A 163 12.53 17.92 7.43
CA GLU A 163 13.12 16.63 7.86
C GLU A 163 12.70 16.25 9.28
N LYS A 164 12.69 17.20 10.21
CA LYS A 164 12.27 16.98 11.60
C LYS A 164 10.84 16.45 11.76
N ARG A 165 9.97 16.64 10.74
CA ARG A 165 8.58 16.19 10.72
C ARG A 165 8.38 14.94 9.87
N LEU A 166 9.41 14.48 9.16
CA LEU A 166 9.35 13.29 8.32
C LEU A 166 9.72 12.06 9.15
N ARG A 167 8.91 11.01 9.06
CA ARG A 167 9.19 9.69 9.62
C ARG A 167 9.00 8.63 8.55
N ILE A 168 9.88 7.65 8.51
CA ILE A 168 9.71 6.47 7.67
C ILE A 168 9.15 5.34 8.54
N ILE A 169 7.93 4.90 8.22
CA ILE A 169 7.30 3.72 8.82
C ILE A 169 6.83 2.84 7.67
N HIS A 170 7.56 1.76 7.42
CA HIS A 170 7.24 0.79 6.39
C HIS A 170 5.90 0.11 6.70
N ASN A 171 5.23 -0.39 5.66
CA ASN A 171 4.07 -1.26 5.86
C ASN A 171 4.52 -2.57 6.49
N GLY A 172 3.63 -3.16 7.29
CA GLY A 172 3.87 -4.44 7.93
C GLY A 172 3.21 -5.60 7.18
N VAL A 173 3.76 -6.80 7.41
CA VAL A 173 3.17 -8.06 6.99
C VAL A 173 3.10 -9.02 8.17
N HIS A 174 2.04 -9.83 8.22
CA HIS A 174 1.94 -10.93 9.17
C HIS A 174 2.83 -12.08 8.68
N LEU A 175 3.72 -12.52 9.56
CA LEU A 175 4.52 -13.70 9.32
C LEU A 175 3.79 -14.91 9.91
N SER A 176 3.40 -15.90 9.09
CA SER A 176 2.82 -17.14 9.59
C SER A 176 3.77 -17.82 10.59
N ALA A 177 3.24 -18.30 11.71
CA ALA A 177 3.98 -19.14 12.65
C ALA A 177 4.23 -20.55 12.09
N GLU A 178 3.39 -20.97 11.14
CA GLU A 178 3.57 -22.20 10.39
C GLU A 178 4.78 -22.08 9.47
N GLY A 179 5.48 -23.20 9.26
CA GLY A 179 6.63 -23.25 8.36
C GLY A 179 6.29 -22.79 6.93
N LEU A 180 7.33 -22.52 6.14
CA LEU A 180 7.15 -22.19 4.72
C LEU A 180 6.60 -23.41 3.97
N ALA A 181 5.58 -23.20 3.16
CA ALA A 181 5.20 -24.16 2.14
C ALA A 181 6.38 -24.32 1.15
N PRO A 182 6.78 -25.56 0.80
CA PRO A 182 7.83 -25.77 -0.20
C PRO A 182 7.49 -25.08 -1.51
N LEU A 183 8.49 -24.81 -2.32
CA LEU A 183 8.24 -24.33 -3.68
C LEU A 183 7.59 -25.44 -4.50
N PRO A 184 6.55 -25.13 -5.30
CA PRO A 184 5.98 -26.12 -6.20
C PRO A 184 6.99 -26.48 -7.30
N ARG A 185 6.95 -27.72 -7.75
CA ARG A 185 7.77 -28.16 -8.89
C ARG A 185 7.22 -27.66 -10.24
N GLU A 186 5.92 -27.36 -10.29
CA GLU A 186 5.31 -26.80 -11.49
C GLU A 186 5.79 -25.36 -11.70
N PRO A 187 6.24 -25.00 -12.93
CA PRO A 187 6.75 -23.66 -13.21
C PRO A 187 5.61 -22.62 -13.17
N SER A 188 5.37 -22.10 -11.99
CA SER A 188 4.23 -21.24 -11.67
C SER A 188 4.69 -19.85 -11.25
N ILE A 189 4.12 -18.86 -11.92
CA ILE A 189 4.42 -17.44 -11.74
C ILE A 189 3.17 -16.73 -11.21
N LEU A 190 3.33 -15.91 -10.20
CA LEU A 190 2.27 -15.06 -9.66
C LEU A 190 2.66 -13.59 -9.77
N ALA A 191 1.74 -12.78 -10.24
CA ALA A 191 1.78 -11.34 -10.11
C ALA A 191 0.48 -10.83 -9.48
N MET A 192 0.54 -9.80 -8.61
CA MET A 192 -0.62 -9.35 -7.87
C MET A 192 -0.67 -7.83 -7.74
N GLY A 193 -1.84 -7.25 -7.96
CA GLY A 193 -2.06 -5.82 -7.78
C GLY A 193 -3.24 -5.26 -8.58
N SER A 194 -3.52 -3.96 -8.41
CA SER A 194 -4.54 -3.29 -9.23
C SER A 194 -4.14 -3.30 -10.71
N LEU A 195 -5.06 -3.71 -11.60
CA LEU A 195 -4.81 -3.79 -13.04
C LEU A 195 -4.82 -2.38 -13.65
N THR A 196 -3.69 -1.68 -13.49
CA THR A 196 -3.46 -0.31 -13.97
C THR A 196 -2.14 -0.26 -14.74
N GLN A 197 -2.01 0.70 -15.65
CA GLN A 197 -0.81 0.88 -16.47
C GLN A 197 0.49 0.97 -15.64
N LYS A 198 0.42 1.60 -14.44
CA LYS A 198 1.59 1.73 -13.55
C LYS A 198 2.15 0.40 -13.03
N LYS A 199 1.35 -0.68 -13.05
CA LYS A 199 1.77 -2.02 -12.60
C LYS A 199 2.49 -2.83 -13.68
N GLY A 200 2.47 -2.40 -14.93
CA GLY A 200 3.28 -2.99 -16.00
C GLY A 200 2.95 -4.44 -16.34
N PHE A 201 1.71 -4.89 -16.13
CA PHE A 201 1.32 -6.28 -16.46
C PHE A 201 1.40 -6.58 -17.95
N ASP A 202 1.33 -5.56 -18.81
CA ASP A 202 1.58 -5.68 -20.24
C ASP A 202 3.05 -6.04 -20.56
N ILE A 203 3.99 -5.53 -19.78
CA ILE A 203 5.42 -5.90 -19.85
C ILE A 203 5.60 -7.35 -19.40
N LEU A 204 4.95 -7.72 -18.29
CA LEU A 204 4.99 -9.09 -17.79
C LEU A 204 4.44 -10.10 -18.81
N LEU A 205 3.33 -9.80 -19.47
CA LEU A 205 2.77 -10.68 -20.50
C LEU A 205 3.73 -10.87 -21.68
N ARG A 206 4.43 -9.80 -22.11
CA ARG A 206 5.46 -9.90 -23.15
C ARG A 206 6.66 -10.74 -22.68
N ALA A 207 7.10 -10.54 -21.45
CA ALA A 207 8.16 -11.34 -20.83
C ALA A 207 7.75 -12.82 -20.71
N PHE A 208 6.51 -13.07 -20.30
CA PHE A 208 6.00 -14.42 -20.12
C PHE A 208 5.90 -15.19 -21.45
N ARG A 209 5.63 -14.51 -22.57
CA ARG A 209 5.73 -15.14 -23.89
C ARG A 209 7.14 -15.70 -24.13
N LEU A 210 8.18 -14.92 -23.83
CA LEU A 210 9.57 -15.37 -23.96
C LEU A 210 9.90 -16.51 -22.99
N VAL A 211 9.35 -16.49 -21.79
CA VAL A 211 9.48 -17.60 -20.82
C VAL A 211 8.89 -18.89 -21.41
N ARG A 212 7.71 -18.85 -22.01
CA ARG A 212 7.06 -20.03 -22.59
C ARG A 212 7.78 -20.60 -23.81
N GLU A 213 8.58 -19.83 -24.51
CA GLU A 213 9.46 -20.33 -25.57
C GLU A 213 10.55 -21.31 -25.05
N ARG A 214 10.90 -21.19 -23.74
CA ARG A 214 11.90 -22.05 -23.07
C ARG A 214 11.25 -23.08 -22.14
N VAL A 215 10.15 -22.71 -21.49
CA VAL A 215 9.40 -23.52 -20.51
C VAL A 215 7.92 -23.52 -20.93
N PRO A 216 7.51 -24.34 -21.92
CA PRO A 216 6.15 -24.34 -22.50
C PRO A 216 5.04 -24.62 -21.48
N GLU A 217 5.34 -25.39 -20.42
CA GLU A 217 4.40 -25.74 -19.33
C GLU A 217 4.22 -24.61 -18.30
N ALA A 218 4.99 -23.52 -18.36
CA ALA A 218 4.88 -22.41 -17.42
C ALA A 218 3.46 -21.82 -17.39
N ARG A 219 3.00 -21.50 -16.19
CA ARG A 219 1.70 -20.88 -15.91
C ARG A 219 1.88 -19.53 -15.23
N LEU A 220 1.09 -18.55 -15.63
CA LEU A 220 1.05 -17.22 -15.06
C LEU A 220 -0.31 -16.94 -14.45
N THR A 221 -0.35 -16.49 -13.20
CA THR A 221 -1.54 -15.96 -12.56
C THR A 221 -1.36 -14.47 -12.31
N ILE A 222 -2.27 -13.63 -12.82
CA ILE A 222 -2.33 -12.18 -12.55
C ILE A 222 -3.56 -11.92 -11.69
N ALA A 223 -3.36 -11.80 -10.38
CA ALA A 223 -4.43 -11.60 -9.42
C ALA A 223 -4.66 -10.10 -9.16
N GLY A 224 -5.89 -9.65 -9.32
CA GLY A 224 -6.30 -8.27 -9.14
C GLY A 224 -7.40 -7.84 -10.09
N ASP A 225 -7.83 -6.59 -9.93
CA ASP A 225 -8.82 -5.98 -10.82
C ASP A 225 -8.46 -4.51 -11.10
N GLY A 226 -9.03 -3.94 -12.16
CA GLY A 226 -8.77 -2.56 -12.55
C GLY A 226 -9.07 -2.24 -14.01
N PRO A 227 -8.89 -0.98 -14.40
CA PRO A 227 -9.30 -0.49 -15.73
C PRO A 227 -8.58 -1.17 -16.91
N GLU A 228 -7.39 -1.74 -16.71
CA GLU A 228 -6.63 -2.42 -17.76
C GLU A 228 -7.07 -3.88 -18.01
N ARG A 229 -8.06 -4.40 -17.25
CA ARG A 229 -8.45 -5.82 -17.31
C ARG A 229 -8.73 -6.30 -18.72
N LEU A 230 -9.62 -5.62 -19.44
CA LEU A 230 -10.00 -6.01 -20.82
C LEU A 230 -8.78 -5.99 -21.74
N ARG A 231 -7.98 -4.91 -21.70
CA ARG A 231 -6.78 -4.78 -22.52
C ARG A 231 -5.75 -5.87 -22.25
N LEU A 232 -5.58 -6.28 -21.00
CA LEU A 232 -4.67 -7.37 -20.64
C LEU A 232 -5.17 -8.73 -21.14
N HIS A 233 -6.48 -8.98 -21.11
CA HIS A 233 -7.08 -10.18 -21.72
C HIS A 233 -6.88 -10.21 -23.24
N GLU A 234 -7.12 -9.09 -23.92
CA GLU A 234 -6.91 -8.96 -25.38
C GLU A 234 -5.44 -9.19 -25.73
N LEU A 235 -4.52 -8.59 -24.97
CA LEU A 235 -3.08 -8.78 -25.15
C LEU A 235 -2.69 -10.25 -24.94
N THR A 236 -3.21 -10.92 -23.92
CA THR A 236 -2.95 -12.33 -23.66
C THR A 236 -3.37 -13.20 -24.84
N SER A 237 -4.57 -12.96 -25.38
CA SER A 237 -5.09 -13.68 -26.55
C SER A 237 -4.26 -13.40 -27.80
N SER A 238 -3.89 -12.15 -28.07
CA SER A 238 -3.07 -11.76 -29.21
C SER A 238 -1.66 -12.35 -29.18
N LEU A 239 -1.14 -12.64 -27.98
CA LEU A 239 0.14 -13.31 -27.77
C LEU A 239 0.02 -14.86 -27.78
N GLY A 240 -1.17 -15.42 -28.00
CA GLY A 240 -1.40 -16.83 -28.06
C GLY A 240 -1.26 -17.59 -26.72
N MET A 241 -1.56 -16.92 -25.59
CA MET A 241 -1.31 -17.48 -24.25
C MET A 241 -2.58 -17.62 -23.39
N ALA A 242 -3.76 -17.63 -24.01
CA ALA A 242 -5.03 -17.71 -23.28
C ALA A 242 -5.17 -18.97 -22.41
N ASP A 243 -4.49 -20.06 -22.78
CA ASP A 243 -4.44 -21.33 -22.05
C ASP A 243 -3.50 -21.31 -20.83
N ALA A 244 -2.54 -20.37 -20.77
CA ALA A 244 -1.45 -20.34 -19.81
C ALA A 244 -1.51 -19.19 -18.82
N VAL A 245 -2.42 -18.21 -19.03
CA VAL A 245 -2.55 -17.03 -18.17
C VAL A 245 -3.92 -17.02 -17.52
N ALA A 246 -3.95 -17.00 -16.18
CA ALA A 246 -5.18 -16.91 -15.40
C ALA A 246 -5.36 -15.51 -14.78
N PHE A 247 -6.60 -15.00 -14.80
CA PHE A 247 -7.01 -13.74 -14.17
C PHE A 247 -8.14 -14.03 -13.15
N PRO A 248 -7.82 -14.47 -11.93
CA PRO A 248 -8.84 -14.82 -10.94
C PRO A 248 -9.61 -13.62 -10.38
N GLY A 249 -9.24 -12.40 -10.77
CA GLY A 249 -9.78 -11.19 -10.17
C GLY A 249 -9.13 -10.86 -8.83
N PHE A 250 -9.84 -10.09 -8.01
CA PHE A 250 -9.34 -9.70 -6.69
C PHE A 250 -9.41 -10.88 -5.72
N VAL A 251 -8.31 -11.16 -5.01
CA VAL A 251 -8.20 -12.29 -4.07
C VAL A 251 -7.78 -11.83 -2.67
N THR A 252 -8.35 -12.44 -1.64
CA THR A 252 -8.04 -12.17 -0.22
C THR A 252 -8.08 -13.45 0.61
N GLY A 253 -7.68 -13.37 1.88
CA GLY A 253 -7.80 -14.46 2.84
C GLY A 253 -7.13 -15.74 2.36
N GLU A 254 -7.80 -16.87 2.57
CA GLU A 254 -7.30 -18.20 2.23
C GLU A 254 -6.98 -18.37 0.73
N ALA A 255 -7.79 -17.79 -0.15
CA ALA A 255 -7.54 -17.85 -1.59
C ALA A 255 -6.20 -17.19 -1.97
N LYS A 256 -5.86 -16.06 -1.32
CA LYS A 256 -4.56 -15.41 -1.52
C LYS A 256 -3.41 -16.26 -0.97
N THR A 257 -3.56 -16.84 0.21
CA THR A 257 -2.57 -17.75 0.82
C THR A 257 -2.34 -18.97 -0.08
N ALA A 258 -3.41 -19.56 -0.63
CA ALA A 258 -3.31 -20.69 -1.54
C ALA A 258 -2.60 -20.32 -2.86
N LEU A 259 -2.78 -19.10 -3.38
CA LEU A 259 -2.04 -18.63 -4.55
C LEU A 259 -0.53 -18.56 -4.26
N PHE A 260 -0.13 -17.95 -3.14
CA PHE A 260 1.29 -17.94 -2.77
C PHE A 260 1.85 -19.36 -2.58
N ALA A 261 1.11 -20.27 -1.95
CA ALA A 261 1.56 -21.65 -1.74
C ALA A 261 1.85 -22.39 -3.05
N ARG A 262 1.09 -22.08 -4.13
CA ARG A 262 1.24 -22.67 -5.47
C ARG A 262 2.17 -21.88 -6.40
N THR A 263 2.92 -20.91 -5.87
CA THR A 263 3.77 -20.01 -6.67
C THR A 263 5.22 -20.40 -6.49
N GLN A 264 5.94 -20.63 -7.60
CA GLN A 264 7.39 -20.81 -7.59
C GLN A 264 8.11 -19.46 -7.57
N VAL A 265 7.67 -18.50 -8.41
CA VAL A 265 8.29 -17.17 -8.54
C VAL A 265 7.21 -16.09 -8.47
N PHE A 266 7.40 -15.08 -7.61
CA PHE A 266 6.56 -13.90 -7.61
C PHE A 266 7.17 -12.79 -8.47
N VAL A 267 6.35 -12.14 -9.31
CA VAL A 267 6.83 -11.10 -10.24
C VAL A 267 6.09 -9.78 -10.03
N SER A 268 6.84 -8.69 -9.95
CA SER A 268 6.32 -7.32 -9.90
C SER A 268 6.96 -6.46 -10.99
N SER A 269 6.24 -6.28 -12.10
CA SER A 269 6.68 -5.58 -13.30
C SER A 269 6.38 -4.07 -13.30
N SER A 270 6.20 -3.47 -12.13
CA SER A 270 5.71 -2.10 -11.98
C SER A 270 6.59 -1.07 -12.66
N ARG A 271 5.96 -0.09 -13.33
CA ARG A 271 6.59 1.14 -13.81
C ARG A 271 6.84 2.13 -12.68
N ARG A 272 5.97 2.08 -11.66
CA ARG A 272 6.06 2.90 -10.44
C ARG A 272 5.46 2.13 -9.27
N GLU A 273 6.20 2.04 -8.18
CA GLU A 273 5.77 1.35 -6.96
C GLU A 273 6.17 2.15 -5.72
N PRO A 274 5.23 2.75 -5.00
CA PRO A 274 5.57 3.51 -3.78
C PRO A 274 6.19 2.67 -2.69
N PHE A 275 5.74 1.42 -2.53
CA PHE A 275 6.27 0.48 -1.53
C PHE A 275 6.33 -0.96 -2.06
N GLY A 276 5.19 -1.59 -2.40
CA GLY A 276 5.14 -2.97 -2.90
C GLY A 276 4.61 -3.98 -1.89
N ASN A 277 3.41 -3.75 -1.37
CA ASN A 277 2.79 -4.67 -0.40
C ASN A 277 2.73 -6.11 -0.89
N ALA A 278 2.42 -6.33 -2.17
CA ALA A 278 2.35 -7.67 -2.74
C ALA A 278 3.72 -8.38 -2.76
N ASN A 279 4.83 -7.62 -2.97
CA ASN A 279 6.18 -8.17 -2.83
C ASN A 279 6.44 -8.59 -1.39
N LEU A 280 6.08 -7.73 -0.43
CA LEU A 280 6.27 -8.03 0.98
C LEU A 280 5.47 -9.28 1.42
N GLU A 281 4.24 -9.43 0.90
CA GLU A 281 3.42 -10.62 1.13
C GLU A 281 4.05 -11.88 0.52
N ALA A 282 4.60 -11.77 -0.70
CA ALA A 282 5.30 -12.87 -1.37
C ALA A 282 6.58 -13.26 -0.62
N MET A 283 7.37 -12.27 -0.18
CA MET A 283 8.54 -12.50 0.69
C MET A 283 8.14 -13.20 1.98
N ALA A 284 7.08 -12.74 2.64
CA ALA A 284 6.53 -13.37 3.83
C ALA A 284 6.07 -14.82 3.60
N ALA A 285 5.64 -15.15 2.40
CA ALA A 285 5.31 -16.51 1.98
C ALA A 285 6.55 -17.32 1.52
N GLY A 286 7.76 -16.74 1.61
CA GLY A 286 8.99 -17.42 1.19
C GLY A 286 9.13 -17.61 -0.32
N ARG A 287 8.48 -16.75 -1.10
CA ARG A 287 8.60 -16.79 -2.56
C ARG A 287 9.75 -15.89 -3.02
N PRO A 288 10.65 -16.37 -3.89
CA PRO A 288 11.67 -15.52 -4.50
C PRO A 288 11.00 -14.46 -5.37
N ILE A 289 11.59 -13.25 -5.39
CA ILE A 289 11.01 -12.09 -6.07
C ILE A 289 11.78 -11.79 -7.35
N VAL A 290 11.06 -11.56 -8.45
CA VAL A 290 11.60 -10.83 -9.61
C VAL A 290 10.83 -9.51 -9.69
N ALA A 291 11.52 -8.38 -9.55
CA ALA A 291 10.88 -7.07 -9.54
C ALA A 291 11.61 -6.06 -10.43
N THR A 292 10.86 -5.06 -10.90
CA THR A 292 11.49 -3.92 -11.56
C THR A 292 12.23 -3.03 -10.54
N ARG A 293 13.31 -2.40 -10.96
CA ARG A 293 14.17 -1.52 -10.16
C ARG A 293 13.52 -0.14 -9.97
N VAL A 294 12.37 -0.09 -9.28
CA VAL A 294 11.60 1.15 -9.06
C VAL A 294 11.13 1.28 -7.61
N GLY A 295 11.20 2.50 -7.10
CA GLY A 295 10.60 2.90 -5.81
C GLY A 295 10.89 1.93 -4.67
N GLY A 296 9.84 1.46 -3.99
CA GLY A 296 9.96 0.57 -2.84
C GLY A 296 10.51 -0.82 -3.14
N HIS A 297 10.56 -1.26 -4.40
CA HIS A 297 11.19 -2.54 -4.74
C HIS A 297 12.68 -2.55 -4.38
N VAL A 298 13.39 -1.44 -4.65
CA VAL A 298 14.83 -1.31 -4.38
C VAL A 298 15.14 -1.31 -2.87
N GLU A 299 14.18 -0.87 -2.06
CA GLU A 299 14.33 -0.88 -0.60
C GLU A 299 14.05 -2.26 0.01
N MET A 300 13.21 -3.04 -0.67
CA MET A 300 12.66 -4.28 -0.15
C MET A 300 13.41 -5.51 -0.63
N VAL A 301 13.93 -5.48 -1.86
CA VAL A 301 14.61 -6.62 -2.49
C VAL A 301 16.11 -6.41 -2.43
N GLU A 302 16.81 -7.29 -1.74
CA GLU A 302 18.27 -7.38 -1.78
C GLU A 302 18.67 -8.22 -2.99
N GLU A 303 19.32 -7.56 -3.95
CA GLU A 303 19.71 -8.12 -5.25
C GLU A 303 20.54 -9.39 -5.06
N GLU A 304 20.20 -10.45 -5.82
CA GLU A 304 20.85 -11.77 -5.81
C GLU A 304 20.73 -12.54 -4.48
N VAL A 305 20.13 -11.95 -3.44
CA VAL A 305 19.94 -12.56 -2.11
C VAL A 305 18.47 -12.92 -1.87
N SER A 306 17.56 -11.95 -1.93
CA SER A 306 16.13 -12.16 -1.70
C SER A 306 15.28 -12.04 -2.96
N GLY A 307 15.87 -11.63 -4.07
CA GLY A 307 15.21 -11.47 -5.35
C GLY A 307 16.15 -10.96 -6.44
N LEU A 308 15.58 -10.75 -7.62
CA LEU A 308 16.26 -10.21 -8.78
C LEU A 308 15.58 -8.90 -9.18
N LEU A 309 16.37 -7.85 -9.41
CA LEU A 309 15.90 -6.55 -9.85
C LEU A 309 16.24 -6.34 -11.34
N VAL A 310 15.24 -5.92 -12.12
CA VAL A 310 15.34 -5.72 -13.56
C VAL A 310 14.95 -4.28 -13.90
N GLU A 311 15.54 -3.69 -14.92
CA GLU A 311 15.13 -2.37 -15.39
C GLU A 311 13.66 -2.38 -15.85
N SER A 312 12.94 -1.29 -15.56
CA SER A 312 11.56 -1.12 -16.01
C SER A 312 11.49 -1.07 -17.53
N GLU A 313 10.36 -1.44 -18.13
CA GLU A 313 10.15 -1.49 -19.61
C GLU A 313 11.06 -2.47 -20.34
N ASN A 314 11.59 -3.48 -19.66
CA ASN A 314 12.51 -4.48 -20.22
C ASN A 314 11.92 -5.90 -20.11
N PRO A 315 11.06 -6.33 -21.05
CA PRO A 315 10.47 -7.67 -21.03
C PRO A 315 11.50 -8.79 -21.18
N GLU A 316 12.57 -8.59 -21.96
CA GLU A 316 13.65 -9.58 -22.15
C GLU A 316 14.43 -9.81 -20.85
N GLY A 317 14.79 -8.72 -20.16
CA GLY A 317 15.44 -8.80 -18.85
C GLY A 317 14.56 -9.46 -17.81
N LEU A 318 13.26 -9.16 -17.82
CA LEU A 318 12.27 -9.77 -16.93
C LEU A 318 12.13 -11.28 -17.19
N ALA A 319 12.04 -11.68 -18.45
CA ALA A 319 11.99 -13.09 -18.85
C ALA A 319 13.26 -13.84 -18.41
N LYS A 320 14.43 -13.27 -18.64
CA LYS A 320 15.72 -13.86 -18.22
C LYS A 320 15.78 -14.07 -16.72
N ALA A 321 15.35 -13.09 -15.94
CA ALA A 321 15.35 -13.19 -14.48
C ALA A 321 14.34 -14.26 -13.99
N ILE A 322 13.16 -14.36 -14.60
CA ILE A 322 12.18 -15.39 -14.30
C ILE A 322 12.75 -16.78 -14.60
N LEU A 323 13.31 -17.00 -15.80
CA LEU A 323 13.89 -18.28 -16.21
C LEU A 323 15.00 -18.75 -15.27
N ARG A 324 15.88 -17.83 -14.81
CA ARG A 324 16.92 -18.18 -13.81
C ARG A 324 16.38 -18.80 -12.53
N LEU A 325 15.15 -18.49 -12.14
CA LEU A 325 14.52 -19.03 -10.93
C LEU A 325 13.61 -20.22 -11.23
N LEU A 326 13.08 -20.35 -12.43
CA LEU A 326 12.31 -21.52 -12.83
C LEU A 326 13.20 -22.73 -13.14
N GLU A 327 14.37 -22.49 -13.73
CA GLU A 327 15.34 -23.53 -14.16
C GLU A 327 16.29 -23.97 -13.02
N ASP A 328 16.41 -23.19 -11.93
CA ASP A 328 17.27 -23.47 -10.76
C ASP A 328 16.44 -23.48 -9.46
N GLU A 329 15.86 -24.63 -9.15
CA GLU A 329 15.01 -24.85 -7.97
C GLU A 329 15.79 -24.55 -6.66
N GLN A 330 17.06 -24.97 -6.58
CA GLN A 330 17.87 -24.76 -5.40
C GLN A 330 18.11 -23.26 -5.16
N ARG A 331 18.41 -22.50 -6.18
CA ARG A 331 18.55 -21.04 -6.13
C ARG A 331 17.24 -20.38 -5.71
N ALA A 332 16.13 -20.76 -6.33
CA ALA A 332 14.82 -20.24 -5.99
C ALA A 332 14.47 -20.47 -4.51
N GLU A 333 14.73 -21.65 -3.99
CA GLU A 333 14.51 -21.96 -2.57
C GLU A 333 15.40 -21.15 -1.64
N VAL A 334 16.71 -21.05 -1.92
CA VAL A 334 17.65 -20.28 -1.09
C VAL A 334 17.21 -18.82 -1.06
N MET A 335 16.86 -18.25 -2.22
CA MET A 335 16.39 -16.89 -2.37
C MET A 335 15.05 -16.66 -1.68
N GLY A 336 14.10 -17.59 -1.78
CA GLY A 336 12.82 -17.53 -1.08
C GLY A 336 12.96 -17.55 0.44
N ARG A 337 13.86 -18.40 0.98
CA ARG A 337 14.17 -18.40 2.42
C ARG A 337 14.83 -17.08 2.86
N ALA A 338 15.70 -16.50 2.05
CA ALA A 338 16.29 -15.20 2.33
C ALA A 338 15.23 -14.08 2.29
N ALA A 339 14.33 -14.08 1.29
CA ALA A 339 13.20 -13.16 1.21
C ALA A 339 12.33 -13.22 2.48
N ARG A 340 12.00 -14.42 2.95
CA ARG A 340 11.24 -14.60 4.20
C ARG A 340 11.96 -14.00 5.42
N ARG A 341 13.27 -14.23 5.57
CA ARG A 341 14.03 -13.64 6.67
C ARG A 341 13.99 -12.11 6.61
N GLN A 342 14.17 -11.54 5.43
CA GLN A 342 14.14 -10.09 5.23
C GLN A 342 12.75 -9.50 5.50
N ALA A 343 11.67 -10.20 5.15
CA ALA A 343 10.30 -9.80 5.50
C ALA A 343 10.09 -9.63 7.02
N GLY A 344 10.90 -10.28 7.85
CA GLY A 344 10.88 -10.12 9.31
C GLY A 344 11.17 -8.69 9.79
N ALA A 345 11.97 -7.92 9.04
CA ALA A 345 12.23 -6.51 9.33
C ALA A 345 10.99 -5.61 9.10
N PHE A 346 10.00 -6.13 8.38
CA PHE A 346 8.74 -5.48 8.06
C PHE A 346 7.56 -6.17 8.77
N SER A 347 7.75 -6.63 10.01
CA SER A 347 6.69 -7.29 10.75
C SER A 347 5.51 -6.34 11.02
N TRP A 348 4.29 -6.89 11.01
CA TRP A 348 3.08 -6.15 11.32
C TRP A 348 3.14 -5.49 12.69
N ASP A 349 3.54 -6.28 13.72
CA ASP A 349 3.62 -5.78 15.09
C ASP A 349 4.66 -4.67 15.23
N GLY A 350 5.83 -4.81 14.58
CA GLY A 350 6.86 -3.77 14.56
C GLY A 350 6.40 -2.47 13.88
N MET A 351 5.55 -2.56 12.86
CA MET A 351 4.90 -1.38 12.28
C MET A 351 3.93 -0.74 13.28
N VAL A 352 3.08 -1.53 13.94
CA VAL A 352 2.12 -1.04 14.93
C VAL A 352 2.85 -0.40 16.12
N ASP A 353 3.95 -0.98 16.60
CA ASP A 353 4.78 -0.43 17.68
C ASP A 353 5.31 0.97 17.32
N LYS A 354 5.80 1.15 16.09
CA LYS A 354 6.29 2.44 15.59
C LYS A 354 5.18 3.50 15.54
N TYR A 355 3.96 3.13 15.11
CA TYR A 355 2.83 4.04 15.12
C TYR A 355 2.37 4.38 16.54
N GLU A 356 2.28 3.38 17.41
CA GLU A 356 1.90 3.58 18.81
C GLU A 356 2.89 4.51 19.53
N GLY A 357 4.20 4.28 19.34
CA GLY A 357 5.25 5.14 19.88
C GLY A 357 5.15 6.58 19.38
N LEU A 358 4.92 6.76 18.06
CA LEU A 358 4.70 8.07 17.45
C LEU A 358 3.49 8.79 18.05
N TYR A 359 2.38 8.08 18.26
CA TYR A 359 1.18 8.71 18.82
C TYR A 359 1.37 9.10 20.29
N ARG A 360 2.09 8.28 21.08
CA ARG A 360 2.43 8.62 22.47
C ARG A 360 3.33 9.86 22.53
N GLU A 361 4.37 9.95 21.66
CA GLU A 361 5.23 11.12 21.54
C GLU A 361 4.42 12.39 21.31
N LEU A 362 3.49 12.35 20.34
CA LEU A 362 2.66 13.50 19.98
C LEU A 362 1.61 13.87 21.04
N ALA A 363 1.03 12.89 21.72
CA ALA A 363 0.03 13.13 22.76
C ALA A 363 0.65 13.71 24.04
N MET A 364 1.93 13.42 24.32
CA MET A 364 2.67 13.94 25.47
C MET A 364 3.34 15.29 25.22
N ALA A 365 3.51 15.67 23.93
CA ALA A 365 4.10 16.96 23.60
C ALA A 365 3.21 18.11 24.12
N PRO A 366 3.79 19.12 24.81
CA PRO A 366 3.01 20.26 25.28
C PRO A 366 2.32 20.93 24.08
N MET A 367 1.00 21.13 24.20
CA MET A 367 0.23 21.82 23.16
C MET A 367 0.89 23.17 22.89
N SER A 368 1.38 23.37 21.66
CA SER A 368 2.00 24.64 21.29
C SER A 368 1.01 25.80 21.53
N ALA A 369 1.48 26.87 22.14
CA ALA A 369 0.68 28.03 22.57
C ALA A 369 -0.06 28.79 21.44
N ALA A 370 0.02 28.31 20.19
CA ALA A 370 -0.63 28.92 19.02
C ALA A 370 -2.17 28.68 18.93
N GLY A 371 -2.75 27.98 19.88
CA GLY A 371 -4.20 27.65 19.91
C GLY A 371 -5.00 28.41 21.00
N ARG A 372 -4.41 29.43 21.65
CA ARG A 372 -5.11 30.27 22.68
C ARG A 372 -5.19 31.74 22.22
N ALA A 373 -5.70 31.97 21.05
CA ALA A 373 -6.11 33.30 20.65
C ALA A 373 -7.39 33.21 19.81
#